data_ad0f2380cb3931aeaeeedb953084ca23
#
_entry.id   ad0f2380cb3931aeaeeedb953084ca23
#
_cell.length_a   1.000
_cell.length_b   1.000
_cell.length_c   1.000
_cell.angle_alpha   90.00
_cell.angle_beta   90.00
_cell.angle_gamma   90.00
#
_symmetry.space_group_name_H-M   'P 1'
#
loop_
_entity.id
_entity.type
_entity.pdbx_description
1 polymer ?
#
loop_
_entity_poly.entity_id
_entity_poly.type
_entity_poly.pdbx_seq_one_letter_code
_entity_poly.pdbx_strand_id
1 'polypeptide(L)'
;MEKISRVWFDSRRVYIETDASKVYSRPLEAFPVLLEATEEDRLDYKIGRFGDDIRWPSLDEDIHITSFMEETAEPDYANDIAMIFSRFPQLNVSEVARSIGINKSLLSKYIYGIKKPSEKRKQEIVSSLHKLGRELIAI
;
A
#
# COMPACT_ATOMS: atom_id res chain seq x y z
N MET A 1 8.90 25.73 -3.23
CA MET A 1 8.42 24.36 -3.17
C MET A 1 6.94 24.31 -3.60
N GLU A 2 6.59 23.38 -4.45
CA GLU A 2 5.20 23.22 -4.86
C GLU A 2 4.32 22.84 -3.67
N LYS A 3 3.07 23.31 -3.73
CA LYS A 3 2.05 23.03 -2.72
C LYS A 3 0.87 22.35 -3.37
N ILE A 4 0.25 21.41 -2.66
CA ILE A 4 -0.96 20.73 -3.11
C ILE A 4 -2.12 21.72 -3.08
N SER A 5 -2.80 21.88 -4.21
CA SER A 5 -3.99 22.72 -4.33
C SER A 5 -5.27 21.90 -4.46
N ARG A 6 -5.18 20.67 -4.98
CA ARG A 6 -6.34 19.82 -5.21
C ARG A 6 -5.98 18.34 -5.12
N VAL A 7 -6.92 17.53 -4.65
CA VAL A 7 -6.82 16.07 -4.55
C VAL A 7 -8.08 15.44 -5.15
N TRP A 8 -7.92 14.39 -5.94
CA TRP A 8 -9.07 13.63 -6.43
C TRP A 8 -8.68 12.18 -6.71
N PHE A 9 -9.67 11.34 -6.97
CA PHE A 9 -9.51 9.91 -7.18
C PHE A 9 -10.26 9.46 -8.43
N ASP A 10 -9.77 8.42 -9.06
CA ASP A 10 -10.57 7.53 -9.89
C ASP A 10 -10.56 6.13 -9.25
N SER A 11 -11.02 5.11 -9.96
CA SER A 11 -11.08 3.75 -9.44
C SER A 11 -9.70 3.12 -9.22
N ARG A 12 -8.64 3.70 -9.75
CA ARG A 12 -7.29 3.10 -9.79
C ARG A 12 -6.23 3.95 -9.13
N ARG A 13 -6.38 5.28 -9.14
CA ARG A 13 -5.30 6.19 -8.78
C ARG A 13 -5.78 7.31 -7.88
N VAL A 14 -4.84 7.84 -7.12
CA VAL A 14 -5.01 9.12 -6.42
C VAL A 14 -4.19 10.17 -7.16
N TYR A 15 -4.79 11.33 -7.34
CA TYR A 15 -4.23 12.46 -8.10
C TYR A 15 -4.08 13.66 -7.18
N ILE A 16 -3.03 14.44 -7.44
CA ILE A 16 -2.89 15.79 -6.88
C ILE A 16 -2.58 16.77 -8.00
N GLU A 17 -3.05 18.00 -7.84
CA GLU A 17 -2.60 19.13 -8.62
C GLU A 17 -1.90 20.10 -7.68
N THR A 18 -0.81 20.71 -8.13
CA THR A 18 -0.03 21.66 -7.34
C THR A 18 -0.28 23.09 -7.78
N ASP A 19 0.20 24.05 -7.00
CA ASP A 19 0.13 25.46 -7.32
C ASP A 19 0.99 25.86 -8.54
N ALA A 20 1.85 24.95 -9.01
CA ALA A 20 2.58 25.08 -10.28
C ALA A 20 1.78 24.54 -11.47
N SER A 21 0.49 24.22 -11.29
CA SER A 21 -0.39 23.62 -12.30
C SER A 21 0.11 22.28 -12.84
N LYS A 22 0.87 21.54 -12.02
CA LYS A 22 1.34 20.19 -12.34
C LYS A 22 0.44 19.16 -11.69
N VAL A 23 0.17 18.09 -12.42
CA VAL A 23 -0.62 16.95 -11.93
C VAL A 23 0.30 15.75 -11.72
N TYR A 24 0.22 15.17 -10.55
CA TYR A 24 0.93 13.93 -10.20
C TYR A 24 -0.10 12.89 -9.79
N SER A 25 0.23 11.62 -9.99
CA SER A 25 -0.64 10.54 -9.54
C SER A 25 0.16 9.33 -9.10
N ARG A 26 -0.46 8.53 -8.24
CA ARG A 26 0.06 7.24 -7.80
C ARG A 26 -1.05 6.19 -7.88
N PRO A 27 -0.72 4.95 -8.17
CA PRO A 27 -1.72 3.88 -8.06
C PRO A 27 -2.15 3.75 -6.59
N LEU A 28 -3.42 3.39 -6.37
CA LEU A 28 -3.95 3.18 -5.01
C LEU A 28 -3.20 2.06 -4.28
N GLU A 29 -2.68 1.09 -5.01
CA GLU A 29 -1.87 0.00 -4.46
C GLU A 29 -0.60 0.51 -3.75
N ALA A 30 -0.13 1.70 -4.09
CA ALA A 30 0.98 2.33 -3.37
C ALA A 30 0.58 2.78 -1.96
N PHE A 31 -0.70 2.93 -1.72
CA PHE A 31 -1.28 3.33 -0.43
C PHE A 31 -2.39 2.34 -0.04
N PRO A 32 -2.02 1.14 0.45
CA PRO A 32 -3.00 0.09 0.71
C PRO A 32 -4.15 0.50 1.63
N VAL A 33 -3.91 1.41 2.58
CA VAL A 33 -4.97 1.94 3.45
C VAL A 33 -6.03 2.66 2.63
N LEU A 34 -5.64 3.43 1.61
CA LEU A 34 -6.57 4.10 0.70
C LEU A 34 -7.25 3.10 -0.24
N LEU A 35 -6.52 2.11 -0.70
CA LEU A 35 -7.06 1.07 -1.59
C LEU A 35 -8.22 0.32 -0.94
N GLU A 36 -8.09 -0.01 0.34
CA GLU A 36 -9.09 -0.75 1.10
C GLU A 36 -10.19 0.13 1.69
N ALA A 37 -10.04 1.45 1.63
CA ALA A 37 -11.00 2.39 2.20
C ALA A 37 -12.27 2.47 1.35
N THR A 38 -13.36 2.88 1.99
CA THR A 38 -14.59 3.24 1.30
C THR A 38 -14.38 4.54 0.52
N GLU A 39 -15.24 4.80 -0.47
CA GLU A 39 -15.22 6.07 -1.20
C GLU A 39 -15.43 7.25 -0.25
N GLU A 40 -16.34 7.11 0.71
CA GLU A 40 -16.61 8.13 1.73
C GLU A 40 -15.34 8.47 2.52
N ASP A 41 -14.61 7.47 2.98
CA ASP A 41 -13.38 7.68 3.74
C ASP A 41 -12.27 8.29 2.89
N ARG A 42 -12.16 7.90 1.61
CA ARG A 42 -11.19 8.50 0.68
C ARG A 42 -11.44 9.99 0.46
N LEU A 43 -12.69 10.40 0.46
CA LEU A 43 -13.07 11.79 0.23
C LEU A 43 -13.00 12.65 1.49
N ASP A 44 -12.85 12.03 2.66
CA ASP A 44 -12.70 12.72 3.94
C ASP A 44 -11.22 13.01 4.23
N TYR A 45 -10.65 13.91 3.43
CA TYR A 45 -9.26 14.32 3.56
C TYR A 45 -9.14 15.81 3.84
N LYS A 46 -7.97 16.20 4.35
CA LYS A 46 -7.59 17.59 4.53
C LYS A 46 -6.19 17.81 3.98
N ILE A 47 -6.01 18.87 3.21
CA ILE A 47 -4.68 19.32 2.81
C ILE A 47 -4.07 20.03 4.00
N GLY A 48 -2.83 19.67 4.35
CA GLY A 48 -2.13 20.23 5.49
C GLY A 48 -1.89 21.72 5.35
N ARG A 49 -1.65 22.38 6.47
CA ARG A 49 -1.50 23.83 6.58
C ARG A 49 -0.47 24.42 5.61
N PHE A 50 0.62 23.68 5.36
CA PHE A 50 1.69 24.14 4.47
C PHE A 50 1.57 23.64 3.05
N GLY A 51 0.50 22.89 2.73
CA GLY A 51 0.26 22.35 1.40
C GLY A 51 1.23 21.22 0.99
N ASP A 52 1.96 20.64 1.94
CA ASP A 52 2.97 19.61 1.64
C ASP A 52 2.54 18.21 2.03
N ASP A 53 1.37 18.05 2.62
CA ASP A 53 0.82 16.74 2.97
C ASP A 53 -0.70 16.70 2.83
N ILE A 54 -1.23 15.47 2.89
CA ILE A 54 -2.66 15.21 2.92
C ILE A 54 -2.92 14.29 4.10
N ARG A 55 -3.93 14.63 4.92
CA ARG A 55 -4.34 13.83 6.06
C ARG A 55 -5.72 13.24 5.83
N TRP A 56 -5.87 11.95 6.09
CA TRP A 56 -7.15 11.25 6.18
C TRP A 56 -7.39 10.87 7.64
N PRO A 57 -8.12 11.71 8.42
CA PRO A 57 -8.28 11.47 9.85
C PRO A 57 -8.97 10.14 10.18
N SER A 58 -10.00 9.77 9.41
CA SER A 58 -10.74 8.53 9.65
C SER A 58 -9.91 7.27 9.41
N LEU A 59 -8.84 7.37 8.61
CA LEU A 59 -7.96 6.27 8.26
C LEU A 59 -6.63 6.31 9.02
N ASP A 60 -6.39 7.37 9.79
CA ASP A 60 -5.11 7.66 10.44
C ASP A 60 -3.95 7.57 9.45
N GLU A 61 -4.13 8.18 8.29
CA GLU A 61 -3.15 8.16 7.19
C GLU A 61 -2.71 9.56 6.81
N ASP A 62 -1.39 9.73 6.63
CA ASP A 62 -0.77 10.95 6.12
C ASP A 62 0.08 10.62 4.91
N ILE A 63 -0.03 11.42 3.86
CA ILE A 63 0.81 11.27 2.68
C ILE A 63 1.48 12.61 2.37
N HIS A 64 2.80 12.61 2.38
CA HIS A 64 3.58 13.79 2.03
C HIS A 64 3.64 13.95 0.50
N ILE A 65 3.71 15.20 0.02
CA ILE A 65 3.78 15.51 -1.40
C ILE A 65 4.91 14.77 -2.12
N THR A 66 6.03 14.54 -1.45
CA THR A 66 7.18 13.83 -2.04
C THR A 66 6.84 12.41 -2.46
N SER A 67 5.85 11.78 -1.82
CA SER A 67 5.38 10.45 -2.21
C SER A 67 4.76 10.42 -3.61
N PHE A 68 4.27 11.55 -4.10
CA PHE A 68 3.74 11.68 -5.46
C PHE A 68 4.81 11.99 -6.49
N MET A 69 5.97 12.45 -6.05
CA MET A 69 7.09 12.85 -6.93
C MET A 69 8.12 11.72 -7.10
N GLU A 70 8.04 10.69 -6.26
CA GLU A 70 8.92 9.53 -6.37
C GLU A 70 8.61 8.73 -7.62
N GLU A 71 9.66 8.20 -8.24
CA GLU A 71 9.51 7.19 -9.28
C GLU A 71 8.94 5.94 -8.65
N THR A 72 7.79 5.50 -9.13
CA THR A 72 7.07 4.40 -8.51
C THR A 72 6.77 3.30 -9.50
N ALA A 73 6.88 2.07 -9.00
CA ALA A 73 6.43 0.93 -9.74
C ALA A 73 4.91 1.00 -9.92
N GLU A 74 4.46 0.62 -11.10
CA GLU A 74 3.05 0.34 -11.32
C GLU A 74 2.73 -1.04 -10.73
N PRO A 75 1.46 -1.31 -10.38
CA PRO A 75 1.08 -2.60 -9.84
C PRO A 75 1.44 -3.75 -10.78
N ASP A 76 1.99 -4.81 -10.20
CA ASP A 76 2.33 -6.04 -10.92
C ASP A 76 1.98 -7.24 -10.04
N TYR A 77 0.89 -7.91 -10.38
CA TYR A 77 0.39 -9.08 -9.67
C TYR A 77 1.00 -10.40 -10.14
N ALA A 78 1.98 -10.36 -11.04
CA ALA A 78 2.65 -11.55 -11.58
C ALA A 78 3.91 -11.93 -10.80
N ASN A 79 4.09 -11.38 -9.59
CA ASN A 79 5.23 -11.71 -8.73
C ASN A 79 4.93 -12.94 -7.85
N ASP A 80 5.99 -13.56 -7.32
CA ASP A 80 5.89 -14.80 -6.53
C ASP A 80 5.01 -14.64 -5.28
N ILE A 81 5.08 -13.49 -4.62
CA ILE A 81 4.32 -13.25 -3.39
C ILE A 81 2.82 -13.16 -3.73
N ALA A 82 2.48 -12.41 -4.78
CA ALA A 82 1.11 -12.32 -5.25
C ALA A 82 0.53 -13.69 -5.62
N MET A 83 1.33 -14.53 -6.26
CA MET A 83 0.91 -15.87 -6.65
C MET A 83 0.59 -16.75 -5.44
N ILE A 84 1.37 -16.66 -4.38
CA ILE A 84 1.12 -17.40 -3.13
C ILE A 84 -0.23 -16.98 -2.54
N PHE A 85 -0.46 -15.69 -2.36
CA PHE A 85 -1.69 -15.18 -1.74
C PHE A 85 -2.91 -15.37 -2.64
N SER A 86 -2.74 -15.38 -3.95
CA SER A 86 -3.81 -15.72 -4.89
C SER A 86 -4.18 -17.20 -4.83
N ARG A 87 -3.17 -18.07 -4.73
CA ARG A 87 -3.38 -19.53 -4.65
C ARG A 87 -4.01 -19.97 -3.33
N PHE A 88 -3.72 -19.28 -2.25
CA PHE A 88 -4.20 -19.60 -0.91
C PHE A 88 -5.02 -18.43 -0.34
N PRO A 89 -6.26 -18.22 -0.83
CA PRO A 89 -7.08 -17.09 -0.38
C PRO A 89 -7.49 -17.17 1.10
N GLN A 90 -7.27 -18.31 1.76
CA GLN A 90 -7.50 -18.48 3.20
C GLN A 90 -6.48 -17.73 4.06
N LEU A 91 -5.33 -17.35 3.47
CA LEU A 91 -4.29 -16.64 4.21
C LEU A 91 -4.76 -15.22 4.58
N ASN A 92 -4.63 -14.90 5.86
CA ASN A 92 -4.92 -13.57 6.37
C ASN A 92 -3.65 -12.71 6.28
N VAL A 93 -3.66 -11.71 5.40
CA VAL A 93 -2.50 -10.84 5.14
C VAL A 93 -2.02 -10.16 6.42
N SER A 94 -2.93 -9.65 7.24
CA SER A 94 -2.58 -8.98 8.50
C SER A 94 -1.85 -9.92 9.47
N GLU A 95 -2.34 -11.15 9.59
CA GLU A 95 -1.76 -12.12 10.52
C GLU A 95 -0.42 -12.67 10.00
N VAL A 96 -0.29 -12.87 8.70
CA VAL A 96 1.01 -13.26 8.10
C VAL A 96 2.03 -12.14 8.33
N ALA A 97 1.66 -10.90 8.10
CA ALA A 97 2.54 -9.75 8.35
C ALA A 97 2.99 -9.69 9.81
N ARG A 98 2.05 -9.86 10.74
CA ARG A 98 2.33 -9.87 12.18
C ARG A 98 3.33 -10.96 12.54
N SER A 99 3.19 -12.15 11.96
CA SER A 99 4.05 -13.30 12.27
C SER A 99 5.52 -13.07 11.90
N ILE A 100 5.80 -12.17 10.99
CA ILE A 100 7.17 -11.83 10.57
C ILE A 100 7.60 -10.42 11.00
N GLY A 101 6.78 -9.75 11.81
CA GLY A 101 7.13 -8.46 12.40
C GLY A 101 7.07 -7.26 11.45
N ILE A 102 6.25 -7.33 10.40
CA ILE A 102 6.03 -6.21 9.49
C ILE A 102 4.56 -5.77 9.55
N ASN A 103 4.28 -4.56 9.07
CA ASN A 103 2.90 -4.11 9.00
C ASN A 103 2.20 -4.64 7.74
N LYS A 104 0.88 -4.67 7.79
CA LYS A 104 0.04 -5.14 6.69
C LYS A 104 0.28 -4.37 5.40
N SER A 105 0.47 -3.04 5.50
CA SER A 105 0.69 -2.19 4.33
C SER A 105 1.95 -2.58 3.57
N LEU A 106 3.03 -2.91 4.27
CA LEU A 106 4.27 -3.34 3.64
C LEU A 106 4.08 -4.66 2.91
N LEU A 107 3.45 -5.65 3.56
CA LEU A 107 3.18 -6.94 2.92
C LEU A 107 2.27 -6.76 1.70
N SER A 108 1.25 -5.93 1.80
CA SER A 108 0.35 -5.62 0.68
C SER A 108 1.12 -5.02 -0.50
N LYS A 109 2.09 -4.13 -0.25
CA LYS A 109 2.93 -3.56 -1.32
C LYS A 109 3.76 -4.62 -2.03
N TYR A 110 4.24 -5.63 -1.30
CA TYR A 110 4.91 -6.77 -1.92
C TYR A 110 3.95 -7.58 -2.80
N ILE A 111 2.75 -7.85 -2.31
CA ILE A 111 1.71 -8.57 -3.06
C ILE A 111 1.36 -7.81 -4.34
N TYR A 112 1.19 -6.50 -4.25
CA TYR A 112 0.79 -5.67 -5.40
C TYR A 112 1.95 -5.33 -6.34
N GLY A 113 3.18 -5.74 -6.02
CA GLY A 113 4.35 -5.47 -6.87
C GLY A 113 4.85 -4.04 -6.82
N ILE A 114 4.34 -3.22 -5.90
CA ILE A 114 4.80 -1.83 -5.70
C ILE A 114 6.18 -1.80 -5.09
N LYS A 115 6.44 -2.71 -4.17
CA LYS A 115 7.74 -2.87 -3.52
C LYS A 115 8.24 -4.28 -3.70
N LYS A 116 9.53 -4.41 -3.99
CA LYS A 116 10.17 -5.72 -4.13
C LYS A 116 10.84 -6.08 -2.80
N PRO A 117 10.50 -7.23 -2.20
CA PRO A 117 11.19 -7.66 -0.97
C PRO A 117 12.62 -8.06 -1.27
N SER A 118 13.52 -7.85 -0.30
CA SER A 118 14.86 -8.44 -0.34
C SER A 118 14.76 -9.96 -0.29
N GLU A 119 15.83 -10.65 -0.69
CA GLU A 119 15.88 -12.11 -0.57
C GLU A 119 15.66 -12.57 0.88
N LYS A 120 16.27 -11.88 1.82
CA LYS A 120 16.07 -12.17 3.25
C LYS A 120 14.60 -12.03 3.66
N ARG A 121 13.93 -10.94 3.24
CA ARG A 121 12.52 -10.70 3.55
C ARG A 121 11.63 -11.76 2.90
N LYS A 122 11.92 -12.11 1.65
CA LYS A 122 11.18 -13.15 0.94
C LYS A 122 11.30 -14.49 1.66
N GLN A 123 12.49 -14.85 2.16
CA GLN A 123 12.70 -16.06 2.94
C GLN A 123 11.93 -16.03 4.26
N GLU A 124 11.86 -14.90 4.93
CA GLU A 124 11.05 -14.73 6.14
C GLU A 124 9.57 -15.01 5.88
N ILE A 125 9.05 -14.48 4.77
CA ILE A 125 7.66 -14.72 4.36
C ILE A 125 7.42 -16.21 4.11
N VAL A 126 8.24 -16.82 3.29
CA VAL A 126 8.12 -18.24 2.93
C VAL A 126 8.25 -19.13 4.15
N SER A 127 9.21 -18.86 5.03
CA SER A 127 9.43 -19.64 6.26
C SER A 127 8.24 -19.56 7.20
N SER A 128 7.63 -18.40 7.33
CA SER A 128 6.41 -18.20 8.13
C SER A 128 5.25 -19.06 7.60
N LEU A 129 5.10 -19.12 6.28
CA LEU A 129 4.05 -19.94 5.65
C LEU A 129 4.33 -21.44 5.80
N HIS A 130 5.58 -21.85 5.68
CA HIS A 130 5.98 -23.25 5.93
C HIS A 130 5.71 -23.66 7.37
N LYS A 131 5.99 -22.78 8.32
CA LYS A 131 5.70 -23.01 9.74
C LYS A 131 4.20 -23.23 9.95
N LEU A 132 3.37 -22.37 9.36
CA LEU A 132 1.92 -22.52 9.41
C LEU A 132 1.49 -23.87 8.82
N GLY A 133 2.07 -24.25 7.69
CA GLY A 133 1.78 -25.54 7.04
C GLY A 133 2.09 -26.71 7.96
N ARG A 134 3.24 -26.69 8.64
CA ARG A 134 3.61 -27.75 9.60
C ARG A 134 2.65 -27.79 10.78
N GLU A 135 2.22 -26.66 11.29
CA GLU A 135 1.24 -26.58 12.38
C GLU A 135 -0.11 -27.15 11.96
N LEU A 136 -0.55 -26.86 10.73
CA LEU A 136 -1.80 -27.39 10.18
C LEU A 136 -1.73 -28.92 9.99
N ILE A 137 -0.60 -29.45 9.51
CA ILE A 137 -0.40 -30.90 9.36
C ILE A 137 -0.44 -31.60 10.72
N ALA A 138 0.00 -30.93 11.79
CA ALA A 138 0.07 -31.50 13.13
C ALA A 138 -1.27 -31.57 13.87
N ILE A 139 -2.35 -31.07 13.27
CA ILE A 139 -3.69 -31.14 13.88
C ILE A 139 -4.19 -32.62 13.97
#